data_95a781c0f546737c696627ac226490ad
#
_entry.id   95a781c0f546737c696627ac226490ad
#
_cell.length_a   1.000
_cell.length_b   1.000
_cell.length_c   1.000
_cell.angle_alpha   90.00
_cell.angle_beta   90.00
_cell.angle_gamma   90.00
#
_symmetry.space_group_name_H-M   'P 1'
#
loop_
_entity.id
_entity.type
_entity.pdbx_description
1 polymer ?
#
loop_
_entity_poly.entity_id
_entity_poly.type
_entity_poly.pdbx_seq_one_letter_code
_entity_poly.pdbx_strand_id
1 'polypeptide(L)'
;MITFRIATEKDILGIVSLFSQEGNAYNWSEERYKHFYQDYPLEGVVSFVAEFKDIIIGHYGILPVVIGNYKALFGVHAFINQKYRNLKVIRGLFQSLDNWCKDHQIDFICAVPNPDFSLVKSKFFGWKEIFNLGFMTKECFSFSEYHNRELFINYSEDMLLWRFGKVQDVYISKYFREGSWSYQVLYANDDVGLTYANSFGVADFQYWHPDAYFLERKKEFAQPFSIKIFNLEHEEFLTNPNNWFIQMGDSDAFVYTPLD
;
A
#
# COMPACT_ATOMS: atom_id res chain seq x y z
N MET A 1 20.06 -22.23 10.33
CA MET A 1 19.98 -20.83 10.82
C MET A 1 18.98 -20.13 9.91
N ILE A 2 18.21 -19.15 10.39
CA ILE A 2 17.34 -18.34 9.52
C ILE A 2 18.18 -17.16 9.02
N THR A 3 18.16 -16.92 7.74
CA THR A 3 18.82 -15.78 7.07
C THR A 3 17.78 -14.74 6.69
N PHE A 4 18.09 -13.47 6.90
CA PHE A 4 17.25 -12.34 6.53
C PHE A 4 18.02 -11.47 5.53
N ARG A 5 17.43 -11.22 4.38
CA ARG A 5 18.12 -10.52 3.28
C ARG A 5 17.13 -9.89 2.30
N ILE A 6 17.63 -9.07 1.42
CA ILE A 6 16.89 -8.61 0.24
C ILE A 6 16.67 -9.81 -0.69
N ALA A 7 15.50 -9.89 -1.27
CA ALA A 7 15.15 -10.88 -2.29
C ALA A 7 15.90 -10.62 -3.59
N THR A 8 16.14 -11.67 -4.32
CA THR A 8 16.72 -11.67 -5.66
C THR A 8 15.75 -12.36 -6.63
N GLU A 9 16.01 -12.29 -7.92
CA GLU A 9 15.19 -12.98 -8.92
C GLU A 9 15.05 -14.49 -8.66
N LYS A 10 16.07 -15.12 -8.07
CA LYS A 10 16.05 -16.55 -7.73
C LYS A 10 15.00 -16.90 -6.67
N ASP A 11 14.55 -15.91 -5.91
CA ASP A 11 13.60 -16.11 -4.81
C ASP A 11 12.14 -16.04 -5.26
N ILE A 12 11.87 -15.59 -6.48
CA ILE A 12 10.51 -15.34 -6.97
C ILE A 12 9.62 -16.56 -6.81
N LEU A 13 10.06 -17.73 -7.28
CA LEU A 13 9.29 -18.96 -7.15
C LEU A 13 9.04 -19.35 -5.70
N GLY A 14 10.03 -19.16 -4.83
CA GLY A 14 9.90 -19.39 -3.38
C GLY A 14 8.90 -18.44 -2.72
N ILE A 15 8.91 -17.17 -3.11
CA ILE A 15 7.97 -16.15 -2.62
C ILE A 15 6.55 -16.47 -3.11
N VAL A 16 6.37 -16.77 -4.39
CA VAL A 16 5.07 -17.18 -4.95
C VAL A 16 4.53 -18.41 -4.25
N SER A 17 5.39 -19.42 -4.01
CA SER A 17 5.01 -20.60 -3.24
C SER A 17 4.58 -20.26 -1.80
N LEU A 18 5.29 -19.35 -1.14
CA LEU A 18 4.91 -18.87 0.20
C LEU A 18 3.52 -18.21 0.18
N PHE A 19 3.24 -17.35 -0.77
CA PHE A 19 1.97 -16.66 -0.89
C PHE A 19 0.80 -17.63 -1.15
N SER A 20 1.02 -18.66 -1.96
CA SER A 20 0.01 -19.67 -2.29
C SER A 20 -0.35 -20.58 -1.11
N GLN A 21 0.59 -20.82 -0.18
CA GLN A 21 0.37 -21.69 0.99
C GLN A 21 -0.57 -21.11 2.05
N GLU A 22 -0.76 -19.80 2.08
CA GLU A 22 -1.49 -19.11 3.14
C GLU A 22 -2.99 -18.95 2.86
N GLY A 23 -3.56 -19.73 1.95
CA GLY A 23 -4.99 -19.64 1.60
C GLY A 23 -5.35 -18.31 0.99
N ASN A 24 -4.41 -17.74 0.28
CA ASN A 24 -4.49 -16.40 -0.26
C ASN A 24 -5.58 -16.34 -1.34
N ALA A 25 -6.55 -15.44 -1.18
CA ALA A 25 -7.60 -15.17 -2.16
C ALA A 25 -7.04 -14.67 -3.51
N TYR A 26 -5.73 -14.43 -3.56
CA TYR A 26 -5.03 -13.89 -4.73
C TYR A 26 -4.22 -15.01 -5.38
N ASN A 27 -4.61 -15.41 -6.56
CA ASN A 27 -3.85 -16.37 -7.37
C ASN A 27 -2.46 -15.81 -7.71
N TRP A 28 -1.51 -15.96 -6.78
CA TRP A 28 -0.15 -15.51 -7.00
C TRP A 28 0.55 -16.39 -8.01
N SER A 29 1.07 -15.76 -9.05
CA SER A 29 1.92 -16.34 -10.08
C SER A 29 3.24 -15.58 -10.16
N GLU A 30 4.22 -16.15 -10.85
CA GLU A 30 5.47 -15.46 -11.15
C GLU A 30 5.22 -14.17 -11.95
N GLU A 31 4.29 -14.20 -12.91
CA GLU A 31 3.90 -13.04 -13.70
C GLU A 31 3.31 -11.94 -12.82
N ARG A 32 2.41 -12.31 -11.90
CA ARG A 32 1.83 -11.36 -10.95
C ARG A 32 2.89 -10.76 -10.03
N TYR A 33 3.83 -11.56 -9.54
CA TYR A 33 4.95 -11.04 -8.74
C TYR A 33 5.79 -10.04 -9.54
N LYS A 34 6.16 -10.39 -10.78
CA LYS A 34 6.91 -9.50 -11.67
C LYS A 34 6.15 -8.19 -11.92
N HIS A 35 4.86 -8.28 -12.21
CA HIS A 35 4.03 -7.09 -12.36
C HIS A 35 4.08 -6.18 -11.13
N PHE A 36 3.95 -6.72 -9.92
CA PHE A 36 3.96 -5.90 -8.71
C PHE A 36 5.32 -5.33 -8.34
N TYR A 37 6.40 -6.04 -8.60
CA TYR A 37 7.72 -5.68 -8.08
C TYR A 37 8.74 -5.29 -9.14
N GLN A 38 8.63 -5.77 -10.36
CA GLN A 38 9.57 -5.47 -11.44
C GLN A 38 9.01 -4.43 -12.43
N ASP A 39 7.70 -4.48 -12.70
CA ASP A 39 7.03 -3.51 -13.60
C ASP A 39 6.56 -2.26 -12.84
N TYR A 40 6.88 -2.13 -11.55
CA TYR A 40 6.48 -0.94 -10.77
C TYR A 40 7.14 0.32 -11.32
N PRO A 41 6.37 1.41 -11.52
CA PRO A 41 6.86 2.57 -12.29
C PRO A 41 7.95 3.40 -11.60
N LEU A 42 8.09 3.27 -10.27
CA LEU A 42 9.10 4.01 -9.51
C LEU A 42 10.25 3.08 -9.13
N GLU A 43 11.47 3.63 -9.20
CA GLU A 43 12.66 2.92 -8.75
C GLU A 43 12.70 2.75 -7.23
N GLY A 44 13.39 1.73 -6.75
CA GLY A 44 13.59 1.51 -5.31
C GLY A 44 12.60 0.53 -4.67
N VAL A 45 11.89 -0.26 -5.47
CA VAL A 45 11.11 -1.40 -4.98
C VAL A 45 12.03 -2.43 -4.35
N VAL A 46 11.71 -2.86 -3.15
CA VAL A 46 12.52 -3.87 -2.44
C VAL A 46 11.62 -4.90 -1.77
N SER A 47 12.01 -6.16 -1.85
CA SER A 47 11.43 -7.25 -1.08
C SER A 47 12.45 -7.78 -0.08
N PHE A 48 12.04 -8.01 1.15
CA PHE A 48 12.82 -8.68 2.18
C PHE A 48 12.31 -10.09 2.38
N VAL A 49 13.22 -11.05 2.49
CA VAL A 49 12.88 -12.45 2.73
C VAL A 49 13.54 -12.99 3.98
N ALA A 50 12.83 -13.90 4.63
CA ALA A 50 13.38 -14.81 5.63
C ALA A 50 13.52 -16.18 4.98
N GLU A 51 14.73 -16.72 5.01
CA GLU A 51 15.08 -18.02 4.42
C GLU A 51 15.53 -19.00 5.48
N PHE A 52 15.06 -20.23 5.40
CA PHE A 52 15.48 -21.35 6.26
C PHE A 52 15.67 -22.61 5.44
N LYS A 53 16.89 -23.15 5.41
CA LYS A 53 17.23 -24.37 4.63
C LYS A 53 16.78 -24.26 3.16
N ASP A 54 17.15 -23.17 2.51
CA ASP A 54 16.84 -22.87 1.11
C ASP A 54 15.33 -22.73 0.81
N ILE A 55 14.51 -22.55 1.83
CA ILE A 55 13.06 -22.32 1.71
C ILE A 55 12.75 -20.90 2.16
N ILE A 56 12.02 -20.15 1.36
CA ILE A 56 11.50 -18.84 1.74
C ILE A 56 10.33 -19.06 2.72
N ILE A 57 10.50 -18.59 3.95
CA ILE A 57 9.54 -18.76 5.04
C ILE A 57 8.87 -17.44 5.47
N GLY A 58 9.33 -16.32 4.94
CA GLY A 58 8.76 -15.02 5.20
C GLY A 58 9.11 -14.00 4.11
N HIS A 59 8.21 -13.06 3.90
CA HIS A 59 8.34 -11.99 2.92
C HIS A 59 7.76 -10.68 3.47
N TYR A 60 8.37 -9.56 3.12
CA TYR A 60 7.82 -8.22 3.29
C TYR A 60 8.27 -7.33 2.14
N GLY A 61 7.32 -6.78 1.40
CA GLY A 61 7.58 -5.88 0.27
C GLY A 61 7.43 -4.42 0.66
N ILE A 62 8.19 -3.56 0.01
CA ILE A 62 8.05 -2.11 0.07
C ILE A 62 8.04 -1.52 -1.33
N LEU A 63 7.13 -0.59 -1.55
CA LEU A 63 6.99 0.16 -2.79
C LEU A 63 7.25 1.64 -2.52
N PRO A 64 8.08 2.32 -3.30
CA PRO A 64 8.19 3.78 -3.24
C PRO A 64 6.85 4.43 -3.56
N VAL A 65 6.51 5.49 -2.83
CA VAL A 65 5.30 6.29 -3.09
C VAL A 65 5.65 7.77 -3.04
N VAL A 66 4.94 8.55 -3.83
CA VAL A 66 5.11 10.01 -3.86
C VAL A 66 4.11 10.63 -2.90
N ILE A 67 4.60 11.15 -1.77
CA ILE A 67 3.80 11.87 -0.78
C ILE A 67 4.52 13.18 -0.47
N GLY A 68 4.03 14.27 -1.03
CA GLY A 68 4.71 15.57 -0.90
C GLY A 68 6.19 15.48 -1.32
N ASN A 69 7.07 16.00 -0.50
CA ASN A 69 8.53 15.96 -0.72
C ASN A 69 9.24 14.87 0.11
N TYR A 70 8.50 13.95 0.70
CA TYR A 70 9.05 12.91 1.54
C TYR A 70 9.60 11.74 0.73
N LYS A 71 10.68 11.14 1.21
CA LYS A 71 11.12 9.82 0.80
C LYS A 71 10.26 8.78 1.51
N ALA A 72 9.10 8.50 0.93
CA ALA A 72 8.08 7.67 1.53
C ALA A 72 7.98 6.30 0.84
N LEU A 73 7.64 5.29 1.63
CA LEU A 73 7.43 3.92 1.16
C LEU A 73 6.06 3.42 1.61
N PHE A 74 5.51 2.49 0.85
CA PHE A 74 4.31 1.76 1.22
C PHE A 74 4.65 0.28 1.44
N GLY A 75 4.33 -0.22 2.62
CA GLY A 75 4.59 -1.61 2.99
C GLY A 75 3.47 -2.55 2.53
N VAL A 76 3.84 -3.58 1.78
CA VAL A 76 2.90 -4.50 1.14
C VAL A 76 3.29 -5.97 1.37
N HIS A 77 2.33 -6.86 1.22
CA HIS A 77 2.51 -8.30 1.13
C HIS A 77 3.39 -8.91 2.23
N ALA A 78 3.03 -8.60 3.49
CA ALA A 78 3.67 -9.21 4.65
C ALA A 78 3.16 -10.64 4.85
N PHE A 79 3.98 -11.63 4.52
CA PHE A 79 3.65 -13.04 4.67
C PHE A 79 4.71 -13.77 5.50
N ILE A 80 4.26 -14.64 6.38
CA ILE A 80 5.12 -15.60 7.10
C ILE A 80 4.41 -16.93 7.09
N ASN A 81 5.10 -17.95 6.63
CA ASN A 81 4.62 -19.33 6.65
C ASN A 81 4.13 -19.72 8.05
N GLN A 82 2.95 -20.28 8.14
CA GLN A 82 2.26 -20.56 9.41
C GLN A 82 3.14 -21.34 10.40
N LYS A 83 3.93 -22.31 9.91
CA LYS A 83 4.83 -23.12 10.75
C LYS A 83 5.97 -22.31 11.37
N TYR A 84 6.32 -21.17 10.77
CA TYR A 84 7.41 -20.29 11.19
C TYR A 84 6.90 -18.95 11.72
N ARG A 85 5.61 -18.78 11.88
CA ARG A 85 4.96 -17.55 12.35
C ARG A 85 5.26 -17.32 13.84
N ASN A 86 6.37 -16.67 14.08
CA ASN A 86 6.83 -16.30 15.42
C ASN A 86 7.55 -14.95 15.41
N LEU A 87 7.71 -14.36 16.60
CA LEU A 87 8.29 -13.05 16.78
C LEU A 87 9.73 -12.93 16.27
N LYS A 88 10.50 -14.03 16.27
CA LYS A 88 11.89 -14.02 15.78
C LYS A 88 11.96 -13.78 14.28
N VAL A 89 11.08 -14.41 13.50
CA VAL A 89 11.04 -14.23 12.04
C VAL A 89 10.58 -12.82 11.69
N ILE A 90 9.51 -12.34 12.33
CA ILE A 90 9.01 -10.97 12.13
C ILE A 90 10.10 -9.96 12.49
N ARG A 91 10.76 -10.13 13.62
CA ARG A 91 11.83 -9.22 14.08
C ARG A 91 12.99 -9.16 13.10
N GLY A 92 13.42 -10.30 12.56
CA GLY A 92 14.51 -10.33 11.59
C GLY A 92 14.16 -9.62 10.29
N LEU A 93 12.94 -9.80 9.77
CA LEU A 93 12.47 -9.08 8.58
C LEU A 93 12.42 -7.56 8.83
N PHE A 94 11.82 -7.13 9.95
CA PHE A 94 11.73 -5.70 10.26
C PHE A 94 13.10 -5.07 10.57
N GLN A 95 14.02 -5.81 11.15
CA GLN A 95 15.37 -5.29 11.38
C GLN A 95 16.11 -5.07 10.06
N SER A 96 15.97 -5.99 9.09
CA SER A 96 16.54 -5.81 7.75
C SER A 96 15.93 -4.61 7.04
N LEU A 97 14.60 -4.44 7.13
CA LEU A 97 13.88 -3.28 6.61
C LEU A 97 14.37 -1.98 7.25
N ASP A 98 14.45 -1.93 8.58
CA ASP A 98 14.85 -0.74 9.32
C ASP A 98 16.28 -0.30 8.98
N ASN A 99 17.21 -1.25 8.85
CA ASN A 99 18.57 -0.95 8.45
C ASN A 99 18.60 -0.36 7.05
N TRP A 100 17.91 -1.02 6.11
CA TRP A 100 17.84 -0.54 4.74
C TRP A 100 17.23 0.87 4.64
N CYS A 101 16.17 1.15 5.37
CA CYS A 101 15.53 2.46 5.38
C CYS A 101 16.46 3.56 5.92
N LYS A 102 17.22 3.26 6.97
CA LYS A 102 18.20 4.20 7.51
C LYS A 102 19.33 4.47 6.53
N ASP A 103 19.85 3.41 5.90
CA ASP A 103 20.94 3.52 4.92
C ASP A 103 20.53 4.35 3.69
N HIS A 104 19.22 4.32 3.32
CA HIS A 104 18.67 5.06 2.19
C HIS A 104 18.01 6.38 2.59
N GLN A 105 18.09 6.76 3.88
CA GLN A 105 17.52 8.02 4.38
C GLN A 105 16.03 8.17 4.08
N ILE A 106 15.27 7.10 4.31
CA ILE A 106 13.81 7.10 4.18
C ILE A 106 13.21 7.89 5.34
N ASP A 107 12.26 8.79 5.05
CA ASP A 107 11.57 9.56 6.08
C ASP A 107 10.56 8.71 6.84
N PHE A 108 9.75 7.94 6.13
CA PHE A 108 8.77 7.04 6.75
C PHE A 108 8.29 5.93 5.82
N ILE A 109 7.67 4.92 6.43
CA ILE A 109 6.88 3.89 5.72
C ILE A 109 5.46 3.97 6.23
N CYS A 110 4.48 3.97 5.32
CA CYS A 110 3.07 3.77 5.65
C CYS A 110 2.58 2.38 5.21
N ALA A 111 1.50 1.92 5.79
CA ALA A 111 0.86 0.65 5.42
C ALA A 111 -0.57 0.59 5.95
N VAL A 112 -1.36 -0.30 5.35
CA VAL A 112 -2.71 -0.67 5.79
C VAL A 112 -2.70 -2.16 6.18
N PRO A 113 -2.14 -2.53 7.34
CA PRO A 113 -2.09 -3.91 7.81
C PRO A 113 -3.47 -4.38 8.30
N ASN A 114 -3.66 -5.70 8.38
CA ASN A 114 -4.80 -6.21 9.14
C ASN A 114 -4.63 -5.86 10.65
N PRO A 115 -5.73 -5.86 11.44
CA PRO A 115 -5.70 -5.42 12.84
C PRO A 115 -4.70 -6.17 13.72
N ASP A 116 -4.61 -7.49 13.57
CA ASP A 116 -3.69 -8.32 14.37
C ASP A 116 -2.23 -7.98 14.08
N PHE A 117 -1.90 -7.77 12.82
CA PHE A 117 -0.55 -7.41 12.42
C PHE A 117 -0.22 -5.96 12.79
N SER A 118 -1.19 -5.04 12.75
CA SER A 118 -1.02 -3.67 13.25
C SER A 118 -0.63 -3.67 14.72
N LEU A 119 -1.31 -4.48 15.53
CA LEU A 119 -1.00 -4.61 16.95
C LEU A 119 0.43 -5.12 17.19
N VAL A 120 0.88 -6.09 16.40
CA VAL A 120 2.26 -6.59 16.48
C VAL A 120 3.26 -5.51 16.07
N LYS A 121 2.99 -4.80 14.98
CA LYS A 121 3.83 -3.70 14.48
C LYS A 121 3.98 -2.58 15.50
N SER A 122 2.88 -2.16 16.12
CA SER A 122 2.88 -1.07 17.11
C SER A 122 3.58 -1.47 18.40
N LYS A 123 3.32 -2.68 18.93
CA LYS A 123 3.91 -3.14 20.20
C LYS A 123 5.41 -3.42 20.14
N PHE A 124 5.91 -3.91 19.00
CA PHE A 124 7.26 -4.49 18.95
C PHE A 124 8.20 -3.80 17.97
N PHE A 125 7.69 -3.01 17.03
CA PHE A 125 8.49 -2.49 15.91
C PHE A 125 8.41 -0.98 15.69
N GLY A 126 7.86 -0.25 16.66
CA GLY A 126 7.83 1.22 16.64
C GLY A 126 6.93 1.84 15.58
N TRP A 127 5.95 1.07 15.08
CA TRP A 127 4.91 1.62 14.22
C TRP A 127 3.87 2.35 15.04
N LYS A 128 3.29 3.41 14.46
CA LYS A 128 2.20 4.19 15.04
C LYS A 128 0.95 3.98 14.21
N GLU A 129 -0.13 3.61 14.86
CA GLU A 129 -1.45 3.63 14.26
C GLU A 129 -1.96 5.06 14.27
N ILE A 130 -2.30 5.59 13.10
CA ILE A 130 -2.74 6.98 12.95
C ILE A 130 -4.26 7.06 13.07
N PHE A 131 -4.96 6.19 12.37
CA PHE A 131 -6.41 6.04 12.44
C PHE A 131 -6.84 4.69 11.89
N ASN A 132 -8.10 4.34 12.13
CA ASN A 132 -8.73 3.19 11.51
C ASN A 132 -9.49 3.63 10.26
N LEU A 133 -9.25 2.92 9.16
CA LEU A 133 -9.96 3.10 7.91
C LEU A 133 -11.28 2.34 7.95
N GLY A 134 -12.33 2.96 7.48
CA GLY A 134 -13.61 2.34 7.16
C GLY A 134 -14.02 2.76 5.75
N PHE A 135 -15.19 2.31 5.31
CA PHE A 135 -15.73 2.69 4.02
C PHE A 135 -16.75 3.82 4.18
N MET A 136 -16.70 4.79 3.29
CA MET A 136 -17.64 5.91 3.22
C MET A 136 -18.40 5.86 1.90
N THR A 137 -19.71 6.02 1.95
CA THR A 137 -20.51 6.15 0.73
C THR A 137 -20.39 7.55 0.13
N LYS A 138 -20.71 7.66 -1.15
CA LYS A 138 -20.67 8.94 -1.88
C LYS A 138 -21.49 10.05 -1.22
N GLU A 139 -22.65 9.70 -0.68
CA GLU A 139 -23.53 10.67 -0.03
C GLU A 139 -22.94 11.26 1.25
N CYS A 140 -22.04 10.51 1.89
CA CYS A 140 -21.35 10.95 3.10
C CYS A 140 -20.06 11.69 2.82
N PHE A 141 -19.58 11.69 1.56
CA PHE A 141 -18.31 12.32 1.19
C PHE A 141 -18.50 13.81 0.94
N SER A 142 -17.71 14.63 1.65
CA SER A 142 -17.59 16.06 1.41
C SER A 142 -16.15 16.39 1.06
N PHE A 143 -15.92 16.78 -0.19
CA PHE A 143 -14.59 17.18 -0.66
C PHE A 143 -14.00 18.32 0.17
N SER A 144 -14.85 19.28 0.62
CA SER A 144 -14.41 20.43 1.43
C SER A 144 -13.74 20.02 2.75
N GLU A 145 -14.02 18.83 3.26
CA GLU A 145 -13.38 18.30 4.49
C GLU A 145 -11.98 17.76 4.24
N TYR A 146 -11.65 17.43 3.00
CA TYR A 146 -10.40 16.73 2.64
C TYR A 146 -9.45 17.58 1.81
N HIS A 147 -9.90 18.67 1.19
CA HIS A 147 -9.07 19.45 0.28
C HIS A 147 -7.85 20.12 0.92
N ASN A 148 -7.84 20.27 2.25
CA ASN A 148 -6.71 20.82 3.01
C ASN A 148 -5.73 19.71 3.50
N ARG A 149 -5.93 18.47 3.12
CA ARG A 149 -5.03 17.39 3.51
C ARG A 149 -3.78 17.44 2.66
N GLU A 150 -2.62 17.39 3.31
CA GLU A 150 -1.33 17.55 2.63
C GLU A 150 -0.64 16.22 2.33
N LEU A 151 -1.02 15.17 3.08
CA LEU A 151 -0.41 13.84 2.97
C LEU A 151 -1.35 12.88 2.24
N PHE A 152 -1.07 12.64 0.97
CA PHE A 152 -1.77 11.68 0.12
C PHE A 152 -0.81 11.11 -0.92
N ILE A 153 -1.12 9.91 -1.43
CA ILE A 153 -0.31 9.30 -2.48
C ILE A 153 -0.62 9.97 -3.81
N ASN A 154 0.40 10.57 -4.41
CA ASN A 154 0.31 11.14 -5.75
C ASN A 154 0.53 10.06 -6.81
N TYR A 155 -0.45 9.87 -7.68
CA TYR A 155 -0.37 8.91 -8.77
C TYR A 155 0.01 9.61 -10.07
N SER A 156 1.10 9.17 -10.70
CA SER A 156 1.37 9.46 -12.10
C SER A 156 0.48 8.62 -13.01
N GLU A 157 0.40 8.97 -14.28
CA GLU A 157 -0.30 8.15 -15.29
C GLU A 157 0.26 6.73 -15.35
N ASP A 158 1.59 6.58 -15.31
CA ASP A 158 2.24 5.27 -15.33
C ASP A 158 1.88 4.42 -14.10
N MET A 159 1.80 5.03 -12.92
CA MET A 159 1.35 4.34 -11.71
C MET A 159 -0.11 3.88 -11.81
N LEU A 160 -0.99 4.69 -12.38
CA LEU A 160 -2.38 4.31 -12.60
C LEU A 160 -2.51 3.19 -13.64
N LEU A 161 -1.76 3.28 -14.75
CA LEU A 161 -1.71 2.22 -15.76
C LEU A 161 -1.14 0.92 -15.21
N TRP A 162 -0.07 1.00 -14.42
CA TRP A 162 0.47 -0.17 -13.72
C TRP A 162 -0.57 -0.80 -12.79
N ARG A 163 -1.25 0.01 -12.00
CA ARG A 163 -2.16 -0.49 -10.96
C ARG A 163 -3.47 -1.04 -11.54
N PHE A 164 -4.03 -0.37 -12.53
CA PHE A 164 -5.38 -0.63 -13.03
C PHE A 164 -5.43 -1.04 -14.50
N GLY A 165 -4.38 -0.80 -15.28
CA GLY A 165 -4.42 -0.99 -16.73
C GLY A 165 -4.55 -2.44 -17.21
N LYS A 166 -4.22 -3.42 -16.36
CA LYS A 166 -4.39 -4.85 -16.63
C LYS A 166 -5.61 -5.47 -15.91
N VAL A 167 -6.38 -4.68 -15.21
CA VAL A 167 -7.58 -5.15 -14.51
C VAL A 167 -8.73 -5.20 -15.53
N GLN A 168 -9.38 -6.35 -15.64
CA GLN A 168 -10.50 -6.52 -16.55
C GLN A 168 -11.64 -5.56 -16.20
N ASP A 169 -12.29 -4.99 -17.21
CA ASP A 169 -13.41 -4.06 -17.07
C ASP A 169 -13.09 -2.76 -16.31
N VAL A 170 -11.81 -2.38 -16.22
CA VAL A 170 -11.39 -1.11 -15.66
C VAL A 170 -10.93 -0.16 -16.75
N TYR A 171 -11.45 1.05 -16.73
CA TYR A 171 -11.10 2.12 -17.65
C TYR A 171 -10.47 3.29 -16.90
N ILE A 172 -9.39 3.82 -17.45
CA ILE A 172 -8.73 5.02 -16.96
C ILE A 172 -9.06 6.16 -17.92
N SER A 173 -9.76 7.16 -17.43
CA SER A 173 -10.06 8.39 -18.16
C SER A 173 -9.20 9.52 -17.64
N LYS A 174 -8.65 10.33 -18.56
CA LYS A 174 -7.87 11.52 -18.25
C LYS A 174 -8.64 12.75 -18.69
N TYR A 175 -8.76 13.73 -17.83
CA TYR A 175 -9.42 14.98 -18.16
C TYR A 175 -8.68 16.17 -17.53
N PHE A 176 -8.83 17.34 -18.17
CA PHE A 176 -8.23 18.58 -17.72
C PHE A 176 -9.31 19.48 -17.15
N ARG A 177 -9.14 19.90 -15.90
CA ARG A 177 -10.05 20.80 -15.24
C ARG A 177 -9.29 21.78 -14.35
N GLU A 178 -9.68 23.07 -14.41
CA GLU A 178 -9.15 24.12 -13.55
C GLU A 178 -7.61 24.21 -13.53
N GLY A 179 -6.97 23.99 -14.68
CA GLY A 179 -5.52 24.08 -14.81
C GLY A 179 -4.74 22.82 -14.38
N SER A 180 -5.43 21.74 -14.01
CA SER A 180 -4.81 20.48 -13.61
C SER A 180 -5.35 19.29 -14.40
N TRP A 181 -4.54 18.23 -14.49
CA TRP A 181 -4.96 16.93 -14.99
C TRP A 181 -5.48 16.07 -13.85
N SER A 182 -6.62 15.43 -14.08
CA SER A 182 -7.22 14.47 -13.19
C SER A 182 -7.44 13.15 -13.89
N TYR A 183 -7.42 12.07 -13.12
CA TYR A 183 -7.65 10.73 -13.64
C TYR A 183 -8.85 10.12 -12.92
N GLN A 184 -9.68 9.45 -13.69
CA GLN A 184 -10.81 8.72 -13.19
C GLN A 184 -10.65 7.25 -13.54
N VAL A 185 -10.76 6.39 -12.55
CA VAL A 185 -10.77 4.94 -12.73
C VAL A 185 -12.21 4.47 -12.63
N LEU A 186 -12.72 3.87 -13.68
CA LEU A 186 -14.11 3.41 -13.81
C LEU A 186 -14.14 1.90 -14.00
N TYR A 187 -15.03 1.23 -13.30
CA TYR A 187 -15.39 -0.16 -13.58
C TYR A 187 -16.62 -0.22 -14.49
N ALA A 188 -16.54 -1.01 -15.56
CA ALA A 188 -17.57 -1.06 -16.59
C ALA A 188 -18.93 -1.58 -16.07
N ASN A 189 -18.91 -2.49 -15.13
CA ASN A 189 -20.09 -3.22 -14.71
C ASN A 189 -20.81 -2.60 -13.49
N ASP A 190 -20.14 -1.69 -12.76
CA ASP A 190 -20.64 -1.27 -11.45
C ASP A 190 -20.71 0.26 -11.27
N ASP A 191 -20.52 1.04 -12.33
CA ASP A 191 -20.43 2.51 -12.25
C ASP A 191 -19.48 3.02 -11.13
N VAL A 192 -18.50 2.21 -10.75
CA VAL A 192 -17.51 2.56 -9.75
C VAL A 192 -16.46 3.44 -10.37
N GLY A 193 -16.24 4.60 -9.82
CA GLY A 193 -15.18 5.49 -10.29
C GLY A 193 -14.38 6.06 -9.13
N LEU A 194 -13.06 6.02 -9.27
CA LEU A 194 -12.13 6.73 -8.42
C LEU A 194 -11.43 7.78 -9.24
N THR A 195 -11.41 9.01 -8.76
CA THR A 195 -10.65 10.09 -9.37
C THR A 195 -9.37 10.29 -8.58
N TYR A 196 -8.25 10.27 -9.29
CA TYR A 196 -6.94 10.58 -8.71
C TYR A 196 -6.48 11.93 -9.26
N ALA A 197 -6.08 12.82 -8.36
CA ALA A 197 -5.38 14.01 -8.77
C ALA A 197 -3.94 13.68 -9.14
N ASN A 198 -3.45 14.30 -10.20
CA ASN A 198 -2.04 14.25 -10.46
C ASN A 198 -1.28 15.26 -9.56
N SER A 199 0.04 15.25 -9.63
CA SER A 199 1.01 15.89 -8.76
C SER A 199 0.92 17.43 -8.58
N PHE A 200 -0.13 18.09 -8.99
CA PHE A 200 -0.27 19.56 -8.90
C PHE A 200 -1.26 20.05 -7.86
N GLY A 201 -1.59 19.24 -6.88
CA GLY A 201 -2.01 19.77 -5.59
C GLY A 201 -3.49 20.07 -5.37
N VAL A 202 -4.37 19.87 -6.34
CA VAL A 202 -5.82 19.94 -6.09
C VAL A 202 -6.45 18.62 -6.50
N ALA A 203 -6.78 17.85 -5.51
CA ALA A 203 -7.49 16.58 -5.71
C ALA A 203 -8.96 16.85 -6.03
N ASP A 204 -9.35 16.63 -7.27
CA ASP A 204 -10.75 16.59 -7.65
C ASP A 204 -11.19 15.13 -7.62
N PHE A 205 -11.91 14.73 -6.56
CA PHE A 205 -12.37 13.37 -6.36
C PHE A 205 -13.82 13.26 -6.74
N GLN A 206 -14.10 12.41 -7.71
CA GLN A 206 -15.46 11.99 -8.02
C GLN A 206 -15.59 10.51 -7.79
N TYR A 207 -16.64 10.14 -7.12
CA TYR A 207 -16.94 8.80 -6.74
C TYR A 207 -18.27 8.39 -7.34
N TRP A 208 -18.41 7.19 -7.94
CA TRP A 208 -19.46 6.91 -8.89
C TRP A 208 -20.38 5.73 -8.56
N HIS A 209 -20.04 4.92 -7.56
CA HIS A 209 -20.85 3.76 -7.21
C HIS A 209 -21.66 4.03 -5.94
N PRO A 210 -22.97 3.69 -5.89
CA PRO A 210 -23.78 3.87 -4.69
C PRO A 210 -23.27 3.09 -3.48
N ASP A 211 -22.57 1.97 -3.69
CA ASP A 211 -22.03 1.11 -2.64
C ASP A 211 -20.53 1.22 -2.50
N ALA A 212 -19.91 2.12 -3.19
CA ALA A 212 -18.47 2.22 -3.20
C ALA A 212 -17.97 3.37 -2.33
N TYR A 213 -16.72 3.40 -2.02
CA TYR A 213 -16.29 3.70 -0.69
C TYR A 213 -14.97 4.43 -0.69
N PHE A 214 -14.93 5.57 -0.03
CA PHE A 214 -13.69 6.12 0.48
C PHE A 214 -13.34 5.47 1.80
N LEU A 215 -12.06 5.38 2.10
CA LEU A 215 -11.61 4.92 3.39
C LEU A 215 -11.83 6.02 4.42
N GLU A 216 -12.77 5.81 5.32
CA GLU A 216 -13.10 6.70 6.42
C GLU A 216 -12.76 6.05 7.77
N ARG A 217 -12.68 6.87 8.79
CA ARG A 217 -12.42 6.51 10.19
C ARG A 217 -13.62 5.83 10.84
N LYS A 218 -14.06 4.66 10.37
CA LYS A 218 -15.15 3.90 11.01
C LYS A 218 -14.64 2.71 11.79
N LYS A 219 -15.23 2.47 12.96
CA LYS A 219 -14.87 1.35 13.84
C LYS A 219 -15.28 -0.03 13.32
N GLU A 220 -16.26 -0.12 12.44
CA GLU A 220 -16.87 -1.39 12.05
C GLU A 220 -16.09 -2.18 11.00
N PHE A 221 -15.19 -1.51 10.26
CA PHE A 221 -14.23 -2.13 9.36
C PHE A 221 -12.83 -1.59 9.69
N ALA A 222 -12.38 -1.89 10.91
CA ALA A 222 -11.15 -1.33 11.43
C ALA A 222 -9.93 -1.90 10.70
N GLN A 223 -9.59 -1.31 9.55
CA GLN A 223 -8.33 -1.53 8.92
C GLN A 223 -7.40 -0.38 9.30
N PRO A 224 -6.42 -0.62 10.18
CA PRO A 224 -5.58 0.45 10.68
C PRO A 224 -4.67 0.99 9.58
N PHE A 225 -4.60 2.32 9.47
CA PHE A 225 -3.54 2.98 8.75
C PHE A 225 -2.40 3.26 9.73
N SER A 226 -1.23 2.75 9.43
CA SER A 226 -0.08 2.80 10.32
C SER A 226 1.15 3.34 9.61
N ILE A 227 1.98 4.06 10.35
CA ILE A 227 3.25 4.58 9.84
C ILE A 227 4.42 4.19 10.76
N LYS A 228 5.60 4.08 10.16
CA LYS A 228 6.88 4.02 10.88
C LYS A 228 7.76 5.16 10.41
N ILE A 229 8.18 6.01 11.32
CA ILE A 229 8.93 7.24 11.05
C ILE A 229 10.40 6.98 11.34
N PHE A 230 11.27 7.38 10.42
CA PHE A 230 12.72 7.33 10.55
C PHE A 230 13.31 8.74 10.73
N ASN A 231 12.71 9.75 10.10
CA ASN A 231 13.06 11.15 10.31
C ASN A 231 12.10 11.80 11.31
N LEU A 232 12.57 11.95 12.55
CA LEU A 232 11.75 12.44 13.66
C LEU A 232 11.39 13.94 13.58
N GLU A 233 12.06 14.70 12.71
CA GLU A 233 11.72 16.12 12.50
C GLU A 233 10.29 16.31 11.97
N HIS A 234 9.77 15.29 11.30
CA HIS A 234 8.41 15.30 10.73
C HIS A 234 7.36 14.58 11.58
N GLU A 235 7.73 14.09 12.77
CA GLU A 235 6.89 13.19 13.55
C GLU A 235 5.52 13.80 13.89
N GLU A 236 5.49 15.02 14.39
CA GLU A 236 4.25 15.69 14.78
C GLU A 236 3.29 15.85 13.59
N PHE A 237 3.82 16.28 12.45
CA PHE A 237 3.05 16.45 11.23
C PHE A 237 2.54 15.14 10.67
N LEU A 238 3.40 14.12 10.60
CA LEU A 238 3.07 12.79 10.08
C LEU A 238 2.12 12.00 10.97
N THR A 239 2.11 12.26 12.27
CA THR A 239 1.20 11.56 13.21
C THR A 239 -0.16 12.23 13.36
N ASN A 240 -0.33 13.44 12.84
CA ASN A 240 -1.62 14.12 12.87
C ASN A 240 -2.57 13.50 11.83
N PRO A 241 -3.65 12.83 12.26
CA PRO A 241 -4.58 12.18 11.34
C PRO A 241 -5.29 13.17 10.39
N ASN A 242 -5.33 14.45 10.75
CA ASN A 242 -5.97 15.47 9.93
C ASN A 242 -5.15 15.87 8.70
N ASN A 243 -3.89 15.53 8.65
CA ASN A 243 -3.04 15.81 7.49
C ASN A 243 -3.15 14.75 6.40
N TRP A 244 -3.74 13.58 6.70
CA TRP A 244 -3.79 12.45 5.78
C TRP A 244 -5.10 12.35 5.02
N PHE A 245 -4.98 12.06 3.73
CA PHE A 245 -6.06 11.60 2.88
C PHE A 245 -5.67 10.26 2.24
N ILE A 246 -6.37 9.20 2.62
CA ILE A 246 -6.15 7.86 2.08
C ILE A 246 -7.36 7.48 1.25
N GLN A 247 -7.09 7.10 0.01
CA GLN A 247 -8.09 6.64 -0.93
C GLN A 247 -8.18 5.12 -0.92
N MET A 248 -9.30 4.58 -1.36
CA MET A 248 -9.47 3.14 -1.48
C MET A 248 -8.43 2.50 -2.40
N GLY A 249 -8.05 3.19 -3.48
CA GLY A 249 -6.99 2.75 -4.38
C GLY A 249 -5.59 2.68 -3.75
N ASP A 250 -5.38 3.33 -2.61
CA ASP A 250 -4.11 3.28 -1.88
C ASP A 250 -3.94 1.97 -1.09
N SER A 251 -5.03 1.28 -0.83
CA SER A 251 -5.05 0.00 -0.13
C SER A 251 -5.17 -1.18 -1.09
N ASP A 252 -4.72 -2.35 -0.66
CA ASP A 252 -4.91 -3.58 -1.42
C ASP A 252 -6.38 -4.03 -1.49
N ALA A 253 -7.27 -3.43 -0.71
CA ALA A 253 -8.68 -3.83 -0.64
C ALA A 253 -9.46 -3.65 -1.96
N PHE A 254 -8.97 -2.78 -2.85
CA PHE A 254 -9.66 -2.47 -4.11
C PHE A 254 -9.12 -3.22 -5.35
N VAL A 255 -7.95 -3.75 -5.31
CA VAL A 255 -7.22 -4.24 -6.51
C VAL A 255 -7.50 -5.71 -6.82
N TYR A 256 -8.41 -6.31 -6.11
CA TYR A 256 -8.60 -7.76 -6.17
C TYR A 256 -9.87 -8.22 -6.87
N THR A 257 -10.15 -7.64 -8.04
CA THR A 257 -10.79 -8.47 -9.05
C THR A 257 -9.73 -9.42 -9.59
N PRO A 258 -10.02 -10.72 -9.67
CA PRO A 258 -9.04 -11.69 -10.16
C PRO A 258 -8.58 -11.26 -11.55
N LEU A 259 -7.27 -11.19 -11.73
CA LEU A 259 -6.69 -11.36 -13.06
C LEU A 259 -6.89 -12.83 -13.37
N ASP A 260 -8.04 -13.20 -13.94
CA ASP A 260 -8.30 -14.50 -14.51
C ASP A 260 -7.60 -14.62 -15.87
#